data_08b3a51cd2dc304b1dbdf80b25e87056
#
_entry.id   08b3a51cd2dc304b1dbdf80b25e87056
#
_cell.length_a   1.000
_cell.length_b   1.000
_cell.length_c   1.000
_cell.angle_alpha   90.00
_cell.angle_beta   90.00
_cell.angle_gamma   90.00
#
_symmetry.space_group_name_H-M   'P 1'
#
loop_
_entity.id
_entity.type
_entity.pdbx_description
1 polymer ?
#
loop_
_entity_poly.entity_id
_entity_poly.type
_entity_poly.pdbx_seq_one_letter_code
_entity_poly.pdbx_strand_id
1 'polypeptide(L)'
;MIQQELKHGIDKHTRELIVSNIELLLNYCLRFYDRQFVTREEINHTVVKKFTTLLDEYIEKKAAAEGLPSVGYFAEKCCYSAGYFGELVKTETGRNAKDFINDRLLRAAKQLLADESLNISNVSERLGFEYPQHFVRFFKARTGMTPSQFRKTA
;
A
#
# COMPACT_ATOMS: atom_id res chain seq x y z
N MET A 1 -40.99 15.55 -7.98
CA MET A 1 -41.68 14.78 -9.04
C MET A 1 -42.46 13.61 -8.48
N ILE A 2 -41.85 12.59 -7.90
CA ILE A 2 -42.56 11.39 -7.34
C ILE A 2 -43.65 11.78 -6.32
N GLN A 3 -43.39 12.73 -5.42
CA GLN A 3 -44.38 13.22 -4.44
C GLN A 3 -45.58 14.00 -5.06
N GLN A 4 -45.41 14.53 -6.23
CA GLN A 4 -46.51 15.21 -6.94
C GLN A 4 -47.42 14.20 -7.62
N GLU A 5 -46.86 13.14 -8.21
CA GLU A 5 -47.60 12.04 -8.80
C GLU A 5 -48.44 11.24 -7.78
N LEU A 6 -47.91 11.11 -6.53
CA LEU A 6 -48.64 10.43 -5.45
C LEU A 6 -49.86 11.24 -4.93
N LYS A 7 -49.94 12.54 -5.21
CA LYS A 7 -51.06 13.43 -4.79
C LYS A 7 -52.17 13.54 -5.81
N HIS A 8 -51.92 13.19 -7.06
CA HIS A 8 -52.95 13.14 -8.12
C HIS A 8 -53.46 11.69 -8.19
N GLY A 9 -54.74 11.49 -8.43
CA GLY A 9 -55.36 10.17 -8.51
C GLY A 9 -54.59 9.25 -9.44
N ILE A 10 -54.42 7.98 -9.05
CA ILE A 10 -53.70 6.94 -9.79
C ILE A 10 -54.34 6.81 -11.19
N ASP A 11 -53.63 7.28 -12.21
CA ASP A 11 -54.04 7.12 -13.59
C ASP A 11 -53.28 5.94 -14.27
N LYS A 12 -53.61 5.71 -15.54
CA LYS A 12 -53.05 4.60 -16.34
C LYS A 12 -51.50 4.66 -16.45
N HIS A 13 -50.87 5.82 -16.32
CA HIS A 13 -49.45 6.05 -16.52
C HIS A 13 -48.67 6.29 -15.22
N THR A 14 -49.36 6.48 -14.08
CA THR A 14 -48.73 6.78 -12.78
C THR A 14 -47.66 5.76 -12.40
N ARG A 15 -47.91 4.46 -12.62
CA ARG A 15 -46.98 3.39 -12.32
C ARG A 15 -45.70 3.50 -13.18
N GLU A 16 -45.82 3.73 -14.47
CA GLU A 16 -44.71 3.84 -15.41
C GLU A 16 -43.84 5.06 -15.08
N LEU A 17 -44.47 6.19 -14.74
CA LEU A 17 -43.75 7.42 -14.33
C LEU A 17 -43.00 7.24 -13.02
N ILE A 18 -43.59 6.57 -12.04
CA ILE A 18 -42.92 6.30 -10.77
C ILE A 18 -41.71 5.37 -11.00
N VAL A 19 -41.88 4.29 -11.75
CA VAL A 19 -40.77 3.35 -12.06
C VAL A 19 -39.65 4.08 -12.79
N SER A 20 -39.93 4.84 -13.80
CA SER A 20 -38.93 5.62 -14.58
C SER A 20 -38.19 6.63 -13.71
N ASN A 21 -38.85 7.29 -12.78
CA ASN A 21 -38.19 8.22 -11.85
C ASN A 21 -37.27 7.48 -10.85
N ILE A 22 -37.68 6.29 -10.39
CA ILE A 22 -36.85 5.44 -9.52
C ILE A 22 -35.62 4.93 -10.29
N GLU A 23 -35.80 4.44 -11.50
CA GLU A 23 -34.69 4.02 -12.39
C GLU A 23 -33.70 5.15 -12.62
N LEU A 24 -34.17 6.35 -12.91
CA LEU A 24 -33.34 7.52 -13.09
C LEU A 24 -32.54 7.84 -11.81
N LEU A 25 -33.18 7.79 -10.65
CA LEU A 25 -32.51 7.99 -9.36
C LEU A 25 -31.41 6.96 -9.13
N LEU A 26 -31.70 5.68 -9.36
CA LEU A 26 -30.72 4.60 -9.21
C LEU A 26 -29.54 4.76 -10.19
N ASN A 27 -29.81 5.14 -11.43
CA ASN A 27 -28.74 5.41 -12.41
C ASN A 27 -27.84 6.58 -11.99
N TYR A 28 -28.39 7.64 -11.38
CA TYR A 28 -27.58 8.70 -10.79
C TYR A 28 -26.75 8.20 -9.61
N CYS A 29 -27.31 7.38 -8.73
CA CYS A 29 -26.57 6.78 -7.61
C CYS A 29 -25.39 5.92 -8.11
N LEU A 30 -25.60 5.08 -9.11
CA LEU A 30 -24.54 4.28 -9.74
C LEU A 30 -23.45 5.19 -10.35
N ARG A 31 -23.85 6.22 -11.10
CA ARG A 31 -22.87 7.15 -11.69
C ARG A 31 -22.03 7.89 -10.67
N PHE A 32 -22.61 8.30 -9.53
CA PHE A 32 -21.84 8.94 -8.44
C PHE A 32 -20.94 7.95 -7.76
N TYR A 33 -21.41 6.71 -7.55
CA TYR A 33 -20.63 5.63 -6.99
C TYR A 33 -19.38 5.33 -7.84
N ASP A 34 -19.57 5.13 -9.16
CA ASP A 34 -18.46 4.86 -10.09
C ASP A 34 -17.43 6.01 -10.11
N ARG A 35 -17.88 7.26 -10.09
CA ARG A 35 -16.98 8.42 -9.99
C ARG A 35 -16.14 8.41 -8.71
N GLN A 36 -16.72 8.05 -7.57
CA GLN A 36 -16.00 7.97 -6.30
C GLN A 36 -14.95 6.86 -6.32
N PHE A 37 -15.22 5.73 -6.97
CA PHE A 37 -14.27 4.63 -7.09
C PHE A 37 -13.07 4.99 -7.95
N VAL A 38 -13.28 5.54 -9.14
CA VAL A 38 -12.18 5.99 -10.04
C VAL A 38 -11.27 6.99 -9.33
N THR A 39 -11.84 7.99 -8.65
CA THR A 39 -11.06 8.99 -7.92
C THR A 39 -10.30 8.37 -6.74
N ARG A 40 -10.88 7.37 -6.07
CA ARG A 40 -10.26 6.69 -4.94
C ARG A 40 -9.09 5.81 -5.36
N GLU A 41 -9.22 5.10 -6.48
CA GLU A 41 -8.12 4.31 -7.06
C GLU A 41 -6.94 5.19 -7.46
N GLU A 42 -7.19 6.32 -8.12
CA GLU A 42 -6.13 7.27 -8.47
C GLU A 42 -5.40 7.83 -7.25
N ILE A 43 -6.14 8.16 -6.18
CA ILE A 43 -5.57 8.63 -4.91
C ILE A 43 -4.74 7.52 -4.27
N ASN A 44 -5.26 6.30 -4.17
CA ASN A 44 -4.57 5.16 -3.58
C ASN A 44 -3.27 4.86 -4.32
N HIS A 45 -3.30 4.82 -5.64
CA HIS A 45 -2.12 4.64 -6.48
C HIS A 45 -1.07 5.72 -6.22
N THR A 46 -1.48 6.99 -6.13
CA THR A 46 -0.59 8.13 -5.83
C THR A 46 0.05 7.99 -4.45
N VAL A 47 -0.72 7.57 -3.44
CA VAL A 47 -0.22 7.35 -2.07
C VAL A 47 0.80 6.22 -2.03
N VAL A 48 0.52 5.08 -2.69
CA VAL A 48 1.47 3.95 -2.75
C VAL A 48 2.74 4.33 -3.50
N LYS A 49 2.65 5.11 -4.58
CA LYS A 49 3.82 5.64 -5.28
C LYS A 49 4.67 6.54 -4.36
N LYS A 50 4.04 7.47 -3.65
CA LYS A 50 4.71 8.32 -2.65
C LYS A 50 5.36 7.48 -1.54
N PHE A 51 4.64 6.51 -1.00
CA PHE A 51 5.17 5.57 0.00
C PHE A 51 6.40 4.84 -0.49
N THR A 52 6.37 4.31 -1.72
CA THR A 52 7.48 3.60 -2.34
C THR A 52 8.73 4.48 -2.41
N THR A 53 8.59 5.72 -2.88
CA THR A 53 9.70 6.68 -2.96
C THR A 53 10.26 7.00 -1.57
N LEU A 54 9.39 7.30 -0.60
CA LEU A 54 9.81 7.58 0.78
C LEU A 54 10.51 6.40 1.45
N LEU A 55 10.07 5.17 1.16
CA LEU A 55 10.66 3.95 1.69
C LEU A 55 12.05 3.70 1.10
N ASP A 56 12.21 3.86 -0.20
CA ASP A 56 13.51 3.70 -0.88
C ASP A 56 14.52 4.76 -0.36
N GLU A 57 14.11 6.01 -0.22
CA GLU A 57 14.91 7.08 0.38
C GLU A 57 15.25 6.81 1.85
N TYR A 58 14.31 6.26 2.61
CA TYR A 58 14.55 5.91 4.02
C TYR A 58 15.61 4.82 4.13
N ILE A 59 15.49 3.75 3.35
CA ILE A 59 16.44 2.63 3.35
C ILE A 59 17.85 3.12 2.97
N GLU A 60 17.93 3.99 1.97
CA GLU A 60 19.22 4.49 1.48
C GLU A 60 19.91 5.48 2.43
N LYS A 61 19.14 6.39 3.04
CA LYS A 61 19.70 7.57 3.74
C LYS A 61 19.51 7.57 5.25
N LYS A 62 18.50 6.86 5.75
CA LYS A 62 18.07 6.98 7.14
C LYS A 62 18.16 5.70 7.95
N ALA A 63 18.01 4.54 7.33
CA ALA A 63 17.91 3.26 8.03
C ALA A 63 19.09 3.01 8.97
N ALA A 64 20.30 3.33 8.54
CA ALA A 64 21.50 3.17 9.37
C ALA A 64 21.48 3.98 10.69
N ALA A 65 20.82 5.14 10.70
CA ALA A 65 20.74 6.03 11.85
C ALA A 65 19.45 5.86 12.65
N GLU A 66 18.32 5.66 11.98
CA GLU A 66 16.98 5.63 12.57
C GLU A 66 16.45 4.20 12.80
N GLY A 67 17.16 3.17 12.31
CA GLY A 67 16.75 1.77 12.43
C GLY A 67 15.81 1.29 11.34
N LEU A 68 15.16 0.14 11.57
CA LEU A 68 14.27 -0.48 10.60
C LEU A 68 13.03 0.37 10.30
N PRO A 69 12.63 0.49 9.02
CA PRO A 69 11.43 1.21 8.64
C PRO A 69 10.15 0.60 9.22
N SER A 70 9.26 1.43 9.74
CA SER A 70 7.99 1.01 10.32
C SER A 70 6.78 1.51 9.53
N VAL A 71 5.69 0.73 9.54
CA VAL A 71 4.42 1.13 8.89
C VAL A 71 3.88 2.44 9.47
N GLY A 72 3.98 2.63 10.79
CA GLY A 72 3.51 3.84 11.48
C GLY A 72 4.22 5.10 10.99
N TYR A 73 5.53 5.04 10.80
CA TYR A 73 6.31 6.15 10.26
C TYR A 73 5.82 6.61 8.89
N PHE A 74 5.56 5.67 7.96
CA PHE A 74 5.10 6.03 6.62
C PHE A 74 3.64 6.45 6.58
N ALA A 75 2.80 5.86 7.43
CA ALA A 75 1.41 6.30 7.57
C ALA A 75 1.35 7.78 8.00
N GLU A 76 2.14 8.17 8.99
CA GLU A 76 2.25 9.57 9.45
C GLU A 76 2.78 10.49 8.34
N LYS A 77 3.84 10.09 7.62
CA LYS A 77 4.38 10.85 6.48
C LYS A 77 3.39 11.02 5.32
N CYS A 78 2.46 10.07 5.18
CA CYS A 78 1.37 10.15 4.21
C CYS A 78 0.11 10.81 4.78
N CYS A 79 0.11 11.28 6.05
CA CYS A 79 -1.02 11.90 6.73
C CYS A 79 -2.23 10.96 6.91
N TYR A 80 -1.97 9.67 7.17
CA TYR A 80 -2.99 8.67 7.44
C TYR A 80 -2.79 7.98 8.78
N SER A 81 -3.87 7.42 9.34
CA SER A 81 -3.74 6.47 10.45
C SER A 81 -3.07 5.18 9.98
N ALA A 82 -2.33 4.49 10.86
CA ALA A 82 -1.64 3.26 10.51
C ALA A 82 -2.60 2.16 9.99
N GLY A 83 -3.81 2.05 10.56
CA GLY A 83 -4.83 1.10 10.12
C GLY A 83 -5.33 1.39 8.71
N TYR A 84 -5.74 2.63 8.43
CA TYR A 84 -6.21 3.03 7.10
C TYR A 84 -5.10 2.89 6.05
N PHE A 85 -3.89 3.32 6.37
CA PHE A 85 -2.73 3.18 5.49
C PHE A 85 -2.44 1.71 5.16
N GLY A 86 -2.50 0.82 6.14
CA GLY A 86 -2.32 -0.62 5.95
C GLY A 86 -3.34 -1.23 4.98
N GLU A 87 -4.63 -0.88 5.14
CA GLU A 87 -5.69 -1.34 4.23
C GLU A 87 -5.52 -0.75 2.82
N LEU A 88 -5.14 0.52 2.70
CA LEU A 88 -4.89 1.18 1.42
C LEU A 88 -3.76 0.47 0.65
N VAL A 89 -2.63 0.23 1.30
CA VAL A 89 -1.48 -0.48 0.71
C VAL A 89 -1.89 -1.89 0.29
N LYS A 90 -2.64 -2.61 1.13
CA LYS A 90 -3.09 -3.96 0.85
C LYS A 90 -4.05 -4.01 -0.34
N THR A 91 -4.99 -3.09 -0.43
CA THR A 91 -5.94 -2.99 -1.54
C THR A 91 -5.22 -2.74 -2.86
N GLU A 92 -4.26 -1.82 -2.86
CA GLU A 92 -3.56 -1.39 -4.08
C GLU A 92 -2.49 -2.39 -4.53
N THR A 93 -1.77 -3.01 -3.58
CA THR A 93 -0.61 -3.89 -3.90
C THR A 93 -0.88 -5.38 -3.75
N GLY A 94 -2.01 -5.76 -3.16
CA GLY A 94 -2.33 -7.15 -2.79
C GLY A 94 -1.51 -7.66 -1.58
N ARG A 95 -0.67 -6.82 -0.95
CA ARG A 95 0.23 -7.19 0.16
C ARG A 95 0.05 -6.27 1.34
N ASN A 96 0.17 -6.78 2.57
CA ASN A 96 0.16 -5.90 3.72
C ASN A 96 1.40 -4.96 3.72
N ALA A 97 1.28 -3.80 4.34
CA ALA A 97 2.31 -2.77 4.32
C ALA A 97 3.65 -3.24 4.92
N LYS A 98 3.62 -4.11 5.93
CA LYS A 98 4.83 -4.68 6.53
C LYS A 98 5.58 -5.60 5.56
N ASP A 99 4.86 -6.45 4.84
CA ASP A 99 5.47 -7.33 3.84
C ASP A 99 6.02 -6.52 2.66
N PHE A 100 5.33 -5.47 2.26
CA PHE A 100 5.83 -4.54 1.24
C PHE A 100 7.16 -3.90 1.66
N ILE A 101 7.28 -3.41 2.90
CA ILE A 101 8.53 -2.88 3.47
C ILE A 101 9.62 -3.96 3.45
N ASN A 102 9.30 -5.15 3.94
CA ASN A 102 10.25 -6.25 4.02
C ASN A 102 10.78 -6.70 2.64
N ASP A 103 9.93 -6.68 1.62
CA ASP A 103 10.34 -7.01 0.24
C ASP A 103 11.31 -5.95 -0.31
N ARG A 104 11.10 -4.68 0.03
CA ARG A 104 12.02 -3.59 -0.34
C ARG A 104 13.35 -3.70 0.39
N LEU A 105 13.33 -3.97 1.71
CA LEU A 105 14.53 -4.25 2.49
C LEU A 105 15.32 -5.44 1.94
N LEU A 106 14.62 -6.52 1.56
CA LEU A 106 15.27 -7.69 0.97
C LEU A 106 15.93 -7.36 -0.38
N ARG A 107 15.29 -6.54 -1.20
CA ARG A 107 15.86 -6.09 -2.47
C ARG A 107 17.12 -5.25 -2.25
N ALA A 108 17.07 -4.29 -1.32
CA ALA A 108 18.22 -3.49 -0.95
C ALA A 108 19.35 -4.36 -0.36
N ALA A 109 19.01 -5.35 0.47
CA ALA A 109 19.97 -6.30 1.01
C ALA A 109 20.72 -7.07 -0.09
N LYS A 110 20.01 -7.55 -1.09
CA LYS A 110 20.63 -8.26 -2.23
C LYS A 110 21.57 -7.36 -3.03
N GLN A 111 21.20 -6.09 -3.23
CA GLN A 111 22.06 -5.12 -3.90
C GLN A 111 23.33 -4.83 -3.11
N LEU A 112 23.22 -4.60 -1.79
CA LEU A 112 24.39 -4.35 -0.92
C LEU A 112 25.27 -5.60 -0.77
N LEU A 113 24.70 -6.80 -0.82
CA LEU A 113 25.47 -8.05 -0.76
C LEU A 113 26.29 -8.31 -2.04
N ALA A 114 25.93 -7.73 -3.17
CA ALA A 114 26.70 -7.81 -4.40
C ALA A 114 28.01 -6.99 -4.33
N ASP A 115 28.10 -6.04 -3.40
CA ASP A 115 29.33 -5.30 -3.13
C ASP A 115 30.23 -6.09 -2.19
N GLU A 116 31.29 -6.68 -2.73
CA GLU A 116 32.25 -7.49 -1.98
C GLU A 116 33.08 -6.68 -0.94
N SER A 117 33.14 -5.37 -1.10
CA SER A 117 33.83 -4.48 -0.15
C SER A 117 33.10 -4.37 1.20
N LEU A 118 31.80 -4.68 1.23
CA LEU A 118 30.97 -4.62 2.42
C LEU A 118 30.94 -5.99 3.12
N ASN A 119 31.28 -6.06 4.39
CA ASN A 119 31.04 -7.25 5.19
C ASN A 119 29.57 -7.36 5.59
N ILE A 120 29.15 -8.54 6.08
CA ILE A 120 27.74 -8.82 6.45
C ILE A 120 27.26 -7.88 7.56
N SER A 121 28.13 -7.53 8.51
CA SER A 121 27.79 -6.58 9.59
C SER A 121 27.53 -5.17 9.05
N ASN A 122 28.34 -4.69 8.10
CA ASN A 122 28.14 -3.39 7.48
C ASN A 122 26.84 -3.34 6.66
N VAL A 123 26.49 -4.43 5.96
CA VAL A 123 25.21 -4.54 5.27
C VAL A 123 24.04 -4.48 6.25
N SER A 124 24.13 -5.23 7.36
CA SER A 124 23.13 -5.23 8.43
C SER A 124 22.91 -3.83 9.01
N GLU A 125 23.98 -3.12 9.34
CA GLU A 125 23.95 -1.76 9.89
C GLU A 125 23.33 -0.76 8.90
N ARG A 126 23.74 -0.79 7.62
CA ARG A 126 23.19 0.09 6.58
C ARG A 126 21.69 -0.10 6.38
N LEU A 127 21.18 -1.31 6.58
CA LEU A 127 19.76 -1.62 6.49
C LEU A 127 18.96 -1.31 7.77
N GLY A 128 19.63 -0.85 8.84
CA GLY A 128 19.00 -0.46 10.08
C GLY A 128 18.74 -1.62 11.05
N PHE A 129 19.39 -2.76 10.90
CA PHE A 129 19.30 -3.83 11.88
C PHE A 129 20.24 -3.55 13.06
N GLU A 130 19.71 -3.57 14.25
CA GLU A 130 20.47 -3.34 15.49
C GLU A 130 21.57 -4.42 15.71
N TYR A 131 21.27 -5.67 15.33
CA TYR A 131 22.19 -6.80 15.44
C TYR A 131 22.31 -7.58 14.15
N PRO A 132 23.54 -7.94 13.69
CA PRO A 132 23.75 -8.70 12.45
C PRO A 132 22.99 -10.05 12.42
N GLN A 133 22.81 -10.71 13.56
CA GLN A 133 22.05 -11.95 13.63
C GLN A 133 20.58 -11.79 13.27
N HIS A 134 19.97 -10.63 13.55
CA HIS A 134 18.58 -10.35 13.13
C HIS A 134 18.49 -10.22 11.61
N PHE A 135 19.46 -9.57 11.00
CA PHE A 135 19.55 -9.50 9.53
C PHE A 135 19.74 -10.89 8.91
N VAL A 136 20.64 -11.72 9.42
CA VAL A 136 20.86 -13.08 8.93
C VAL A 136 19.58 -13.90 9.01
N ARG A 137 18.86 -13.83 10.13
CA ARG A 137 17.57 -14.53 10.33
C ARG A 137 16.50 -14.01 9.36
N PHE A 138 16.37 -12.70 9.22
CA PHE A 138 15.45 -12.05 8.27
C PHE A 138 15.71 -12.52 6.84
N PHE A 139 16.97 -12.44 6.41
CA PHE A 139 17.36 -12.80 5.04
C PHE A 139 17.14 -14.29 4.76
N LYS A 140 17.55 -15.18 5.68
CA LYS A 140 17.37 -16.63 5.56
C LYS A 140 15.89 -17.02 5.51
N ALA A 141 15.06 -16.41 6.36
CA ALA A 141 13.62 -16.69 6.38
C ALA A 141 12.93 -16.36 5.05
N ARG A 142 13.45 -15.40 4.29
CA ARG A 142 12.85 -14.93 3.02
C ARG A 142 13.49 -15.51 1.75
N THR A 143 14.72 -15.98 1.83
CA THR A 143 15.47 -16.50 0.66
C THR A 143 15.81 -17.99 0.76
N GLY A 144 15.65 -18.59 1.94
CA GLY A 144 16.06 -19.95 2.23
C GLY A 144 17.57 -20.13 2.49
N MET A 145 18.40 -19.11 2.26
CA MET A 145 19.85 -19.16 2.43
C MET A 145 20.38 -17.98 3.27
N THR A 146 21.54 -18.17 3.87
CA THR A 146 22.19 -17.08 4.62
C THR A 146 22.77 -16.02 3.67
N PRO A 147 22.96 -14.75 4.11
CA PRO A 147 23.61 -13.72 3.31
C PRO A 147 24.99 -14.14 2.77
N SER A 148 25.77 -14.89 3.57
CA SER A 148 27.09 -15.39 3.14
C SER A 148 26.99 -16.47 2.05
N GLN A 149 25.97 -17.33 2.12
CA GLN A 149 25.70 -18.32 1.07
C GLN A 149 25.23 -17.62 -0.22
N PHE A 150 24.32 -16.64 -0.09
CA PHE A 150 23.83 -15.86 -1.22
C PHE A 150 24.97 -15.17 -1.98
N ARG A 151 25.91 -14.53 -1.26
CA ARG A 151 27.09 -13.87 -1.86
C ARG A 151 27.98 -14.81 -2.67
N LYS A 152 28.07 -16.07 -2.29
CA LYS A 152 28.87 -17.08 -3.02
C LYS A 152 28.19 -17.58 -4.31
N THR A 153 26.89 -17.36 -4.44
CA THR A 153 26.09 -17.82 -5.58
C THR A 153 25.70 -16.69 -6.54
N ALA A 154 25.92 -15.44 -6.14
CA ALA A 154 25.65 -14.27 -6.95
C ALA A 154 26.88 -13.85 -7.74
#